data_06cc078d699768f998f8807f175c0773
#
_entry.id   06cc078d699768f998f8807f175c0773
#
_cell.length_a   1.000
_cell.length_b   1.000
_cell.length_c   1.000
_cell.angle_alpha   90.00
_cell.angle_beta   90.00
_cell.angle_gamma   90.00
#
_symmetry.space_group_name_H-M   'P 1'
#
loop_
_entity.id
_entity.type
_entity.pdbx_description
1 polymer ?
#
loop_
_entity_poly.entity_id
_entity_poly.type
_entity_poly.pdbx_seq_one_letter_code
_entity_poly.pdbx_strand_id
1 'polypeptide(L)'
;PMRYRRAYLSNVCVLPAARRTGLGRRLMNRAMRVAHQWGVERLYVHVVADNDGAKTFYLDLGFEVEAEESAAFASGLNRPRRLLLTQVVRDVPESEC
;
A
#
# COMPACT_ATOMS: atom_id res chain seq x y z
N PRO A 1 -20.31 17.52 4.19
CA PRO A 1 -20.02 16.40 3.33
C PRO A 1 -19.02 15.45 3.98
N MET A 2 -19.29 14.18 3.86
CA MET A 2 -18.39 13.16 4.40
C MET A 2 -17.13 13.11 3.55
N ARG A 3 -16.00 13.16 4.23
CA ARG A 3 -14.71 12.95 3.58
C ARG A 3 -14.16 11.61 3.99
N TYR A 4 -13.70 10.83 3.01
CA TYR A 4 -12.97 9.62 3.29
C TYR A 4 -11.53 10.02 3.60
N ARG A 5 -11.13 9.91 4.86
CA ARG A 5 -9.78 10.25 5.27
C ARG A 5 -8.80 9.13 5.01
N ARG A 6 -9.29 7.91 5.01
CA ARG A 6 -8.45 6.71 4.90
C ARG A 6 -9.04 5.77 3.88
N ALA A 7 -8.18 5.17 3.11
CA ALA A 7 -8.55 4.08 2.21
C ALA A 7 -7.52 2.97 2.36
N TYR A 8 -7.99 1.74 2.34
CA TYR A 8 -7.15 0.56 2.47
C TYR A 8 -7.08 -0.14 1.13
N LEU A 9 -5.86 -0.41 0.69
CA LEU A 9 -5.62 -1.21 -0.50
C LEU A 9 -5.59 -2.67 -0.10
N SER A 10 -6.31 -3.50 -0.81
CA SER A 10 -6.33 -4.94 -0.56
C SER A 10 -6.13 -5.69 -1.87
N ASN A 11 -5.55 -6.88 -1.77
CA ASN A 11 -5.32 -7.76 -2.92
C ASN A 11 -4.46 -7.13 -4.03
N VAL A 12 -3.56 -6.20 -3.64
CA VAL A 12 -2.60 -5.66 -4.59
C VAL A 12 -1.56 -6.73 -4.84
N CYS A 13 -1.62 -7.33 -6.00
CA CYS A 13 -0.74 -8.41 -6.40
C CYS A 13 -0.22 -8.15 -7.80
N VAL A 14 1.09 -8.16 -7.94
CA VAL A 14 1.75 -8.05 -9.24
C VAL A 14 2.62 -9.28 -9.42
N LEU A 15 2.42 -10.00 -10.52
CA LEU A 15 3.20 -11.20 -10.82
C LEU A 15 4.69 -10.84 -10.85
N PRO A 16 5.58 -11.75 -10.38
CA PRO A 16 7.00 -11.44 -10.32
C PRO A 16 7.59 -10.95 -11.64
N ALA A 17 7.17 -11.51 -12.75
CA ALA A 17 7.64 -11.09 -14.07
C ALA A 17 7.23 -9.65 -14.39
N ALA A 18 6.04 -9.24 -13.99
CA ALA A 18 5.52 -7.89 -14.24
C ALA A 18 6.14 -6.83 -13.31
N ARG A 19 6.63 -7.24 -12.14
CA ARG A 19 7.26 -6.30 -11.18
C ARG A 19 8.46 -5.58 -11.78
N ARG A 20 9.19 -6.22 -12.69
CA ARG A 20 10.38 -5.65 -13.32
C ARG A 20 10.05 -4.70 -14.47
N THR A 21 8.77 -4.64 -14.88
CA THR A 21 8.34 -3.77 -15.99
C THR A 21 7.81 -2.42 -15.52
N GLY A 22 7.75 -2.19 -14.22
CA GLY A 22 7.17 -0.97 -13.66
C GLY A 22 5.65 -0.98 -13.58
N LEU A 23 5.01 -2.12 -13.88
CA LEU A 23 3.56 -2.23 -13.83
C LEU A 23 3.00 -1.94 -12.44
N GLY A 24 3.64 -2.48 -11.40
CA GLY A 24 3.21 -2.24 -10.02
C GLY A 24 3.24 -0.76 -9.66
N ARG A 25 4.30 -0.07 -10.06
CA ARG A 25 4.42 1.39 -9.82
C ARG A 25 3.31 2.15 -10.54
N ARG A 26 3.01 1.78 -11.77
CA ARG A 26 1.93 2.43 -12.54
C ARG A 26 0.56 2.22 -11.87
N LEU A 27 0.30 1.00 -11.41
CA LEU A 27 -0.94 0.70 -10.71
C LEU A 27 -1.07 1.50 -9.42
N MET A 28 0.02 1.61 -8.66
CA MET A 28 0.01 2.39 -7.42
C MET A 28 -0.15 3.88 -7.68
N ASN A 29 0.50 4.42 -8.71
CA ASN A 29 0.33 5.82 -9.09
C ASN A 29 -1.11 6.10 -9.50
N ARG A 30 -1.73 5.18 -10.22
CA ARG A 30 -3.15 5.31 -10.59
C ARG A 30 -4.07 5.26 -9.38
N ALA A 31 -3.80 4.35 -8.44
CA ALA A 31 -4.57 4.27 -7.20
C ALA A 31 -4.42 5.55 -6.39
N MET A 32 -3.22 6.12 -6.32
CA MET A 32 -2.96 7.37 -5.63
C MET A 32 -3.76 8.52 -6.27
N ARG A 33 -3.77 8.59 -7.59
CA ARG A 33 -4.51 9.61 -8.31
C ARG A 33 -6.02 9.50 -8.06
N VAL A 34 -6.56 8.30 -8.13
CA VAL A 34 -7.99 8.07 -7.85
C VAL A 34 -8.33 8.45 -6.41
N ALA A 35 -7.48 8.06 -5.47
CA ALA A 35 -7.67 8.41 -4.05
C ALA A 35 -7.68 9.93 -3.87
N HIS A 36 -6.77 10.63 -4.54
CA HIS A 36 -6.74 12.09 -4.49
C HIS A 36 -8.04 12.69 -5.03
N GLN A 37 -8.55 12.18 -6.15
CA GLN A 37 -9.80 12.65 -6.74
C GLN A 37 -10.99 12.43 -5.81
N TRP A 38 -10.95 11.39 -4.98
CA TRP A 38 -12.03 11.07 -4.04
C TRP A 38 -11.88 11.79 -2.70
N GLY A 39 -10.85 12.62 -2.54
CA GLY A 39 -10.63 13.34 -1.29
C GLY A 39 -10.06 12.49 -0.17
N VAL A 40 -9.47 11.34 -0.48
CA VAL A 40 -8.81 10.49 0.50
C VAL A 40 -7.51 11.18 0.95
N GLU A 41 -7.26 11.21 2.24
CA GLU A 41 -6.06 11.86 2.78
C GLU A 41 -4.89 10.90 2.90
N ARG A 42 -5.14 9.64 3.25
CA ARG A 42 -4.09 8.62 3.42
C ARG A 42 -4.50 7.29 2.84
N LEU A 43 -3.53 6.62 2.22
CA LEU A 43 -3.65 5.23 1.80
C LEU A 43 -2.97 4.32 2.81
N TYR A 44 -3.52 3.15 3.00
CA TYR A 44 -3.00 2.11 3.88
C TYR A 44 -2.92 0.79 3.15
N VAL A 45 -1.90 0.02 3.46
CA VAL A 45 -1.75 -1.33 2.91
C VAL A 45 -1.16 -2.23 3.99
N HIS A 46 -1.65 -3.46 4.05
CA HIS A 46 -1.07 -4.49 4.92
C HIS A 46 -0.07 -5.31 4.12
N VAL A 47 1.08 -5.56 4.72
CA VAL A 47 2.14 -6.37 4.12
C VAL A 47 2.58 -7.42 5.14
N VAL A 48 2.70 -8.67 4.70
CA VAL A 48 3.25 -9.72 5.57
C VAL A 48 4.68 -9.32 5.93
N ALA A 49 5.01 -9.38 7.23
CA ALA A 49 6.27 -8.86 7.74
C ALA A 49 7.50 -9.51 7.11
N ASP A 50 7.39 -10.78 6.71
CA ASP A 50 8.50 -11.51 6.11
C ASP A 50 8.57 -11.38 4.58
N ASN A 51 7.62 -10.67 3.98
CA ASN A 51 7.63 -10.46 2.53
C ASN A 51 8.50 -9.25 2.19
N ASP A 52 9.81 -9.48 2.08
CA ASP A 52 10.77 -8.41 1.83
C ASP A 52 10.56 -7.71 0.50
N GLY A 53 10.15 -8.45 -0.52
CA GLY A 53 9.88 -7.87 -1.84
C GLY A 53 8.74 -6.86 -1.79
N ALA A 54 7.64 -7.20 -1.12
CA ALA A 54 6.52 -6.29 -0.97
C ALA A 54 6.88 -5.08 -0.11
N LYS A 55 7.61 -5.31 0.98
CA LYS A 55 8.05 -4.19 1.83
C LYS A 55 8.90 -3.21 1.03
N THR A 56 9.90 -3.70 0.33
CA THR A 56 10.78 -2.85 -0.47
C THR A 56 9.98 -2.08 -1.52
N PHE A 57 9.04 -2.76 -2.20
CA PHE A 57 8.21 -2.13 -3.21
C PHE A 57 7.46 -0.93 -2.65
N TYR A 58 6.75 -1.11 -1.53
CA TYR A 58 5.96 -0.02 -0.95
C TYR A 58 6.83 1.07 -0.33
N LEU A 59 7.94 0.70 0.32
CA LEU A 59 8.85 1.70 0.89
C LEU A 59 9.48 2.56 -0.20
N ASP A 60 9.83 1.96 -1.34
CA ASP A 60 10.38 2.70 -2.48
C ASP A 60 9.36 3.66 -3.08
N LEU A 61 8.06 3.37 -2.93
CA LEU A 61 6.99 4.26 -3.38
C LEU A 61 6.68 5.39 -2.40
N GLY A 62 7.35 5.40 -1.24
CA GLY A 62 7.16 6.44 -0.24
C GLY A 62 6.25 6.06 0.92
N PHE A 63 5.82 4.80 1.01
CA PHE A 63 5.07 4.34 2.17
C PHE A 63 5.98 4.23 3.39
N GLU A 64 5.39 4.41 4.56
CA GLU A 64 6.08 4.30 5.84
C GLU A 64 5.38 3.28 6.71
N VAL A 65 6.12 2.62 7.59
CA VAL A 65 5.54 1.68 8.56
C VAL A 65 4.84 2.50 9.64
N GLU A 66 3.53 2.32 9.78
CA GLU A 66 2.76 2.98 10.83
C GLU A 66 2.58 2.09 12.06
N ALA A 67 2.40 0.80 11.83
CA ALA A 67 2.15 -0.14 12.91
C ALA A 67 2.64 -1.53 12.53
N GLU A 68 2.96 -2.32 13.56
CA GLU A 68 3.37 -3.71 13.41
C GLU A 68 2.50 -4.57 14.31
N GLU A 69 1.97 -5.67 13.78
CA GLU A 69 1.26 -6.64 14.60
C GLU A 69 2.26 -7.40 15.47
N SER A 70 1.86 -7.72 16.69
CA SER A 70 2.68 -8.61 17.52
C SER A 70 2.55 -10.05 17.03
N ALA A 71 3.56 -10.86 17.35
CA ALA A 71 3.51 -12.29 17.03
C ALA A 71 2.33 -12.97 17.73
N ALA A 72 2.02 -12.59 18.96
CA ALA A 72 0.90 -13.14 19.70
C ALA A 72 -0.44 -12.81 19.05
N PHE A 73 -0.61 -11.57 18.62
CA PHE A 73 -1.84 -11.15 17.94
C PHE A 73 -2.04 -11.94 16.63
N ALA A 74 -1.00 -12.04 15.81
CA ALA A 74 -1.08 -12.78 14.56
C ALA A 74 -1.35 -14.26 14.77
N SER A 75 -0.70 -14.85 15.78
CA SER A 75 -0.90 -16.26 16.14
C SER A 75 -2.34 -16.51 16.57
N GLY A 76 -2.94 -15.58 17.33
CA GLY A 76 -4.35 -15.68 17.73
C GLY A 76 -5.30 -15.66 16.55
N LEU A 77 -4.92 -15.02 15.45
CA LEU A 77 -5.70 -14.99 14.20
C LEU A 77 -5.31 -16.10 13.25
N ASN A 78 -4.36 -16.94 13.62
CA ASN A 78 -3.89 -18.07 12.82
C ASN A 78 -3.40 -17.64 11.43
N ARG A 79 -2.62 -16.56 11.37
CA ARG A 79 -2.03 -16.05 10.14
C ARG A 79 -0.67 -15.39 10.43
N PRO A 80 0.15 -15.16 9.38
CA PRO A 80 1.43 -14.47 9.55
C PRO A 80 1.27 -13.04 10.08
N ARG A 81 2.27 -12.57 10.79
CA ARG A 81 2.34 -11.18 11.27
C ARG A 81 2.38 -10.22 10.11
N ARG A 82 1.67 -9.11 10.23
CA ARG A 82 1.61 -8.09 9.18
C ARG A 82 2.12 -6.75 9.69
N LEU A 83 2.59 -5.94 8.75
CA LEU A 83 2.88 -4.52 8.94
C LEU A 83 1.76 -3.71 8.32
N LEU A 84 1.44 -2.57 8.92
CA LEU A 84 0.56 -1.57 8.31
C LEU A 84 1.43 -0.44 7.79
N LEU A 85 1.39 -0.23 6.48
CA LEU A 85 2.12 0.85 5.83
C LEU A 85 1.14 1.92 5.40
N THR A 86 1.61 3.16 5.40
CA THR A 86 0.76 4.32 5.04
C THR A 86 1.53 5.32 4.21
N GLN A 87 0.80 6.06 3.40
CA GLN A 87 1.33 7.19 2.65
C GLN A 87 0.28 8.29 2.55
N VAL A 88 0.71 9.54 2.66
CA VAL A 88 -0.16 10.69 2.40
C VAL A 88 -0.54 10.71 0.92
N VAL A 89 -1.84 10.88 0.66
CA VAL A 89 -2.33 10.95 -0.72
C VAL A 89 -1.92 12.28 -1.34
N ARG A 90 -1.39 12.21 -2.54
CA ARG A 90 -0.98 13.37 -3.33
C ARG A 90 -1.54 13.26 -4.75
N ASP A 91 -1.60 14.38 -5.43
CA ASP A 91 -1.94 14.37 -6.84
C ASP A 91 -0.75 13.83 -7.64
N VAL A 92 -1.01 12.82 -8.47
CA VAL A 92 0.00 12.23 -9.34
C VAL A 92 -0.28 12.71 -10.77
N PRO A 93 0.67 13.39 -11.42
CA PRO A 93 0.49 13.81 -12.79
C PRO A 93 0.18 12.62 -13.72
N GLU A 94 -0.67 12.85 -14.69
CA GLU A 94 -1.06 11.79 -15.64
C GLU A 94 0.15 11.18 -16.34
N SER A 95 1.18 11.96 -16.57
CA SER A 95 2.41 11.50 -17.21
C SER A 95 3.16 10.43 -16.38
N GLU A 96 2.86 10.31 -15.09
CA GLU A 96 3.47 9.30 -14.22
C GLU A 96 2.62 8.04 -14.07
N CYS A 97 1.44 8.03 -14.62
CA CYS A 97 0.53 6.89 -14.53
C CYS A 97 0.83 5.81 -15.55
#